data_5de722c395437b579fce1a0073dcb44d
#
_entry.id   5de722c395437b579fce1a0073dcb44d
#
_cell.length_a   1.000
_cell.length_b   1.000
_cell.length_c   1.000
_cell.angle_alpha   90.00
_cell.angle_beta   90.00
_cell.angle_gamma   90.00
#
_symmetry.space_group_name_H-M   'P 1'
#
loop_
_entity.id
_entity.type
_entity.pdbx_description
1 polymer ?
#
loop_
_entity_poly.entity_id
_entity_poly.type
_entity_poly.pdbx_seq_one_letter_code
_entity_poly.pdbx_strand_id
1 'polypeptide(L)'
;MLSHNALVVVAAGHQAVLFRNTAKQGIELEEKERLSPKHLQDESQGKQPEETTPKDEDEATFAKQLAERLNRMVLQNKVEALAVVADPSTLGQMRRHYHKTLEQKLVREVAKTLTSASGAEIAKALG
;
A
#
# COMPACT_ATOMS: atom_id res chain seq x y z
N MET A 1 4.69 0.38 -17.41
CA MET A 1 3.27 0.36 -17.73
C MET A 1 2.53 -0.59 -16.80
N LEU A 2 1.38 -0.19 -16.28
CA LEU A 2 0.62 -1.02 -15.36
C LEU A 2 -0.40 -1.86 -16.12
N SER A 3 -0.51 -3.11 -15.73
CA SER A 3 -1.52 -3.97 -16.34
C SER A 3 -2.90 -3.59 -15.84
N HIS A 4 -3.91 -4.03 -16.59
CA HIS A 4 -5.30 -3.87 -16.17
C HIS A 4 -5.49 -4.56 -14.81
N ASN A 5 -6.20 -3.91 -13.93
CA ASN A 5 -6.50 -4.40 -12.59
C ASN A 5 -5.30 -4.45 -11.64
N ALA A 6 -4.18 -3.85 -12.01
CA ALA A 6 -3.04 -3.74 -11.09
C ALA A 6 -3.46 -2.99 -9.84
N LEU A 7 -2.93 -3.41 -8.71
CA LEU A 7 -3.19 -2.74 -7.44
C LEU A 7 -2.15 -1.65 -7.23
N VAL A 8 -2.61 -0.46 -6.89
CA VAL A 8 -1.73 0.65 -6.58
C VAL A 8 -1.98 1.06 -5.14
N VAL A 9 -0.93 1.05 -4.34
CA VAL A 9 -1.01 1.41 -2.93
C VAL A 9 -0.28 2.72 -2.74
N VAL A 10 -0.98 3.72 -2.20
CA VAL A 10 -0.39 5.02 -1.90
C VAL A 10 -0.42 5.17 -0.38
N ALA A 11 0.74 5.25 0.25
CA ALA A 11 0.82 5.23 1.71
C ALA A 11 1.71 6.33 2.25
N ALA A 12 1.41 6.78 3.44
CA ALA A 12 2.26 7.72 4.19
C ALA A 12 1.83 7.71 5.64
N GLY A 13 2.79 7.56 6.55
CA GLY A 13 2.52 7.68 7.97
C GLY A 13 1.45 6.73 8.48
N HIS A 14 0.26 7.25 8.63
CA HIS A 14 -0.85 6.52 9.22
C HIS A 14 -2.00 6.28 8.24
N GLN A 15 -1.75 6.41 6.96
CA GLN A 15 -2.83 6.41 6.00
C GLN A 15 -2.40 5.73 4.71
N ALA A 16 -3.31 4.99 4.12
CA ALA A 16 -3.06 4.36 2.84
C ALA A 16 -4.33 4.36 2.01
N VAL A 17 -4.16 4.46 0.71
CA VAL A 17 -5.27 4.40 -0.22
C VAL A 17 -4.93 3.34 -1.26
N LEU A 18 -5.88 2.46 -1.53
CA LEU A 18 -5.69 1.40 -2.51
C LEU A 18 -6.53 1.71 -3.74
N PHE A 19 -5.87 1.63 -4.88
CA PHE A 19 -6.51 1.86 -6.18
C PHE A 19 -6.35 0.63 -7.06
N ARG A 20 -7.26 0.50 -8.02
CA ARG A 20 -7.11 -0.49 -9.10
C ARG A 20 -7.01 0.25 -10.42
N ASN A 21 -6.17 -0.25 -11.29
CA ASN A 21 -6.08 0.30 -12.64
C ASN A 21 -7.20 -0.27 -13.49
N THR A 22 -8.15 0.58 -13.87
CA THR A 22 -9.30 0.16 -14.64
C THR A 22 -9.09 0.27 -16.14
N ALA A 23 -7.99 0.87 -16.57
CA ALA A 23 -7.71 1.03 -17.98
C ALA A 23 -7.17 -0.26 -18.57
N LYS A 24 -7.55 -0.56 -19.78
CA LYS A 24 -6.96 -1.68 -20.51
C LYS A 24 -5.61 -1.30 -21.08
N GLN A 25 -5.46 -0.04 -21.42
CA GLN A 25 -4.18 0.51 -21.86
C GLN A 25 -3.93 1.78 -21.07
N GLY A 26 -2.69 1.95 -20.62
CA GLY A 26 -2.37 3.10 -19.83
C GLY A 26 -2.81 2.94 -18.39
N ILE A 27 -3.04 4.03 -17.71
CA ILE A 27 -3.34 4.02 -16.28
C ILE A 27 -4.53 4.91 -15.99
N GLU A 28 -5.59 4.30 -15.45
CA GLU A 28 -6.74 5.01 -14.93
C GLU A 28 -7.05 4.38 -13.58
N LEU A 29 -6.87 5.13 -12.52
CA LEU A 29 -6.96 4.60 -11.17
C LEU A 29 -8.32 4.87 -10.55
N GLU A 30 -8.92 3.84 -10.01
CA GLU A 30 -10.16 3.95 -9.26
C GLU A 30 -9.87 3.62 -7.81
N GLU A 31 -10.24 4.53 -6.91
CA GLU A 31 -10.03 4.31 -5.49
C GLU A 31 -10.97 3.22 -4.99
N LYS A 32 -10.42 2.23 -4.31
CA LYS A 32 -11.21 1.12 -3.79
C LYS A 32 -11.33 1.16 -2.29
N GLU A 33 -10.28 1.62 -1.59
CA GLU A 33 -10.26 1.46 -0.15
C GLU A 33 -9.33 2.49 0.47
N ARG A 34 -9.70 3.01 1.64
CA ARG A 34 -8.80 3.83 2.44
C ARG A 34 -8.57 3.11 3.75
N LEU A 35 -7.31 3.08 4.16
CA LEU A 35 -6.92 2.36 5.35
C LEU A 35 -6.31 3.29 6.37
N SER A 36 -6.62 3.05 7.62
CA SER A 36 -6.03 3.74 8.75
C SER A 36 -5.53 2.68 9.73
N PRO A 37 -4.78 3.08 10.76
CA PRO A 37 -4.32 2.09 11.74
C PRO A 37 -5.46 1.30 12.35
N LYS A 38 -6.59 1.94 12.57
CA LYS A 38 -7.73 1.25 13.17
C LYS A 38 -8.21 0.11 12.28
N HIS A 39 -8.30 0.35 10.99
CA HIS A 39 -8.75 -0.68 10.06
C HIS A 39 -7.81 -1.88 10.08
N LEU A 40 -6.51 -1.62 10.09
CA LEU A 40 -5.53 -2.69 10.03
C LEU A 40 -5.45 -3.45 11.33
N GLN A 41 -5.64 -2.77 12.46
CA GLN A 41 -5.64 -3.43 13.74
C GLN A 41 -6.82 -4.38 13.86
N ASP A 42 -7.99 -3.97 13.39
CA ASP A 42 -9.15 -4.83 13.41
C ASP A 42 -8.91 -6.11 12.63
N GLU A 43 -8.22 -5.99 11.50
CA GLU A 43 -7.89 -7.15 10.69
C GLU A 43 -6.86 -8.05 11.33
N SER A 44 -6.08 -7.51 12.25
CA SER A 44 -5.04 -8.28 12.91
C SER A 44 -5.57 -9.11 14.07
N GLN A 45 -6.86 -9.32 14.11
CA GLN A 45 -7.46 -10.22 15.07
C GLN A 45 -7.38 -9.73 16.49
N GLY A 46 -7.51 -8.45 16.67
CA GLY A 46 -7.67 -7.93 18.00
C GLY A 46 -6.44 -7.93 18.85
N LYS A 47 -5.31 -8.21 18.31
CA LYS A 47 -4.11 -8.01 19.08
C LYS A 47 -3.85 -6.55 19.18
N GLN A 48 -4.17 -5.99 20.32
CA GLN A 48 -4.08 -4.57 20.50
C GLN A 48 -2.88 -4.22 21.32
N PRO A 49 -2.14 -3.20 20.93
CA PRO A 49 -1.10 -2.69 21.82
C PRO A 49 -1.80 -2.18 23.05
N GLU A 50 -1.30 -2.54 24.18
CA GLU A 50 -1.92 -2.11 25.40
C GLU A 50 -1.56 -0.71 25.77
N GLU A 51 -0.54 -0.19 25.17
CA GLU A 51 -0.03 1.11 25.54
C GLU A 51 0.08 1.98 24.36
N THR A 52 -0.01 3.26 24.61
CA THR A 52 0.23 4.26 23.60
C THR A 52 1.69 4.22 23.20
N THR A 53 1.94 4.08 21.92
CA THR A 53 3.31 4.09 21.43
C THR A 53 3.68 5.46 20.92
N PRO A 54 4.97 5.76 20.86
CA PRO A 54 5.41 6.99 20.21
C PRO A 54 4.95 7.02 18.76
N LYS A 55 4.82 8.21 18.25
CA LYS A 55 4.31 8.40 16.91
C LYS A 55 5.10 7.64 15.86
N ASP A 56 6.42 7.61 16.00
CA ASP A 56 7.26 6.90 15.03
C ASP A 56 7.00 5.40 15.05
N GLU A 57 6.76 4.86 16.22
CA GLU A 57 6.46 3.45 16.32
C GLU A 57 5.10 3.14 15.73
N ASP A 58 4.15 4.05 15.89
CA ASP A 58 2.84 3.87 15.28
C ASP A 58 2.96 3.81 13.77
N GLU A 59 3.79 4.66 13.19
CA GLU A 59 3.98 4.67 11.74
C GLU A 59 4.65 3.40 11.26
N ALA A 60 5.63 2.92 12.00
CA ALA A 60 6.30 1.68 11.65
C ALA A 60 5.34 0.50 11.76
N THR A 61 4.50 0.51 12.79
CA THR A 61 3.49 -0.52 12.98
C THR A 61 2.49 -0.51 11.84
N PHE A 62 2.04 0.67 11.44
CA PHE A 62 1.11 0.78 10.33
C PHE A 62 1.72 0.25 9.05
N ALA A 63 2.98 0.61 8.76
CA ALA A 63 3.66 0.14 7.57
C ALA A 63 3.78 -1.38 7.57
N LYS A 64 4.10 -1.96 8.73
CA LYS A 64 4.20 -3.40 8.86
C LYS A 64 2.86 -4.08 8.59
N GLN A 65 1.80 -3.56 9.21
CA GLN A 65 0.48 -4.14 9.04
C GLN A 65 -0.01 -4.03 7.60
N LEU A 66 0.29 -2.89 6.97
CA LEU A 66 -0.06 -2.70 5.57
C LEU A 66 0.66 -3.71 4.68
N ALA A 67 1.96 -3.88 4.91
CA ALA A 67 2.73 -4.85 4.13
C ALA A 67 2.18 -6.26 4.33
N GLU A 68 1.81 -6.60 5.56
CA GLU A 68 1.26 -7.91 5.84
C GLU A 68 -0.07 -8.14 5.15
N ARG A 69 -0.91 -7.10 5.11
CA ARG A 69 -2.16 -7.20 4.39
C ARG A 69 -1.91 -7.43 2.90
N LEU A 70 -0.97 -6.71 2.32
CA LEU A 70 -0.64 -6.88 0.91
C LEU A 70 -0.07 -8.27 0.63
N ASN A 71 0.74 -8.79 1.54
CA ASN A 71 1.25 -10.16 1.42
C ASN A 71 0.08 -11.16 1.36
N ARG A 72 -0.91 -10.99 2.23
CA ARG A 72 -2.06 -11.87 2.24
C ARG A 72 -2.85 -11.80 0.93
N MET A 73 -3.02 -10.59 0.41
CA MET A 73 -3.74 -10.41 -0.84
C MET A 73 -3.03 -11.12 -1.98
N VAL A 74 -1.72 -11.01 -2.03
CA VAL A 74 -0.94 -11.67 -3.06
C VAL A 74 -1.05 -13.20 -2.92
N LEU A 75 -0.94 -13.69 -1.69
CA LEU A 75 -1.04 -15.13 -1.45
C LEU A 75 -2.41 -15.67 -1.77
N GLN A 76 -3.44 -14.84 -1.69
CA GLN A 76 -4.80 -15.24 -2.04
C GLN A 76 -5.11 -15.04 -3.51
N ASN A 77 -4.10 -14.72 -4.30
CA ASN A 77 -4.23 -14.50 -5.75
C ASN A 77 -5.14 -13.34 -6.10
N LYS A 78 -5.20 -12.34 -5.24
CA LYS A 78 -6.00 -11.15 -5.49
C LYS A 78 -5.22 -10.05 -6.18
N VAL A 79 -3.90 -10.21 -6.30
CA VAL A 79 -3.02 -9.19 -6.86
C VAL A 79 -2.07 -9.86 -7.84
N GLU A 80 -2.11 -9.45 -9.10
CA GLU A 80 -1.19 -9.97 -10.10
C GLU A 80 -0.05 -8.99 -10.37
N ALA A 81 -0.30 -7.71 -10.16
CA ALA A 81 0.72 -6.70 -10.33
C ALA A 81 0.48 -5.64 -9.26
N LEU A 82 1.56 -5.16 -8.67
CA LEU A 82 1.49 -4.23 -7.56
C LEU A 82 2.42 -3.05 -7.79
N ALA A 83 1.93 -1.84 -7.54
CA ALA A 83 2.75 -0.65 -7.50
C ALA A 83 2.57 0.00 -6.13
N VAL A 84 3.66 0.50 -5.57
CA VAL A 84 3.63 1.14 -4.26
C VAL A 84 4.20 2.53 -4.38
N VAL A 85 3.44 3.51 -3.90
CA VAL A 85 3.86 4.91 -3.82
C VAL A 85 3.83 5.27 -2.35
N ALA A 86 4.97 5.63 -1.79
CA ALA A 86 5.04 5.98 -0.38
C ALA A 86 6.23 6.89 -0.16
N ASP A 87 6.16 7.71 0.89
CA ASP A 87 7.32 8.51 1.26
C ASP A 87 8.48 7.56 1.59
N PRO A 88 9.74 8.03 1.49
CA PRO A 88 10.89 7.13 1.66
C PRO A 88 10.89 6.36 2.97
N SER A 89 10.48 7.01 4.06
CA SER A 89 10.48 6.35 5.36
C SER A 89 9.47 5.20 5.40
N THR A 90 8.25 5.47 4.96
CA THR A 90 7.20 4.45 4.94
C THR A 90 7.58 3.30 4.01
N LEU A 91 8.11 3.64 2.84
CA LEU A 91 8.51 2.63 1.88
C LEU A 91 9.60 1.71 2.46
N GLY A 92 10.58 2.30 3.13
CA GLY A 92 11.63 1.52 3.76
C GLY A 92 11.10 0.58 4.83
N GLN A 93 10.12 1.05 5.62
CA GLN A 93 9.52 0.20 6.62
C GLN A 93 8.73 -0.95 6.00
N MET A 94 7.98 -0.66 4.95
CA MET A 94 7.18 -1.70 4.29
C MET A 94 8.05 -2.78 3.68
N ARG A 95 9.17 -2.40 3.08
CA ARG A 95 10.07 -3.35 2.43
C ARG A 95 10.59 -4.42 3.37
N ARG A 96 10.70 -4.09 4.64
CA ARG A 96 11.20 -5.06 5.63
C ARG A 96 10.27 -6.23 5.83
N HIS A 97 9.02 -6.10 5.41
CA HIS A 97 8.00 -7.10 5.71
C HIS A 97 7.42 -7.75 4.45
N TYR A 98 7.98 -7.48 3.29
CA TYR A 98 7.50 -8.08 2.05
C TYR A 98 7.91 -9.55 1.96
N HIS A 99 6.97 -10.39 1.61
CA HIS A 99 7.27 -11.77 1.25
C HIS A 99 7.85 -11.81 -0.15
N LYS A 100 8.59 -12.87 -0.44
CA LYS A 100 9.13 -13.08 -1.76
C LYS A 100 8.05 -13.05 -2.84
N THR A 101 6.90 -13.66 -2.55
CA THR A 101 5.81 -13.70 -3.51
C THR A 101 5.33 -12.31 -3.84
N LEU A 102 5.25 -11.43 -2.83
CA LEU A 102 4.86 -10.06 -3.08
C LEU A 102 5.91 -9.35 -3.94
N GLU A 103 7.17 -9.57 -3.65
CA GLU A 103 8.24 -8.91 -4.40
C GLU A 103 8.18 -9.29 -5.87
N GLN A 104 7.76 -10.51 -6.17
CA GLN A 104 7.63 -10.95 -7.55
C GLN A 104 6.50 -10.25 -8.28
N LYS A 105 5.51 -9.77 -7.55
CA LYS A 105 4.38 -9.04 -8.14
C LYS A 105 4.63 -7.54 -8.20
N LEU A 106 5.65 -7.06 -7.54
CA LEU A 106 5.94 -5.63 -7.44
C LEU A 106 6.56 -5.13 -8.73
N VAL A 107 5.84 -4.28 -9.44
CA VAL A 107 6.30 -3.80 -10.74
C VAL A 107 6.81 -2.37 -10.69
N ARG A 108 6.46 -1.63 -9.63
CA ARG A 108 6.88 -0.23 -9.55
C ARG A 108 6.88 0.24 -8.10
N GLU A 109 7.89 1.01 -7.73
CA GLU A 109 7.92 1.71 -6.45
C GLU A 109 8.30 3.15 -6.70
N VAL A 110 7.57 4.08 -6.08
CA VAL A 110 7.84 5.50 -6.20
C VAL A 110 7.94 6.08 -4.80
N ALA A 111 9.04 6.74 -4.52
CA ALA A 111 9.27 7.34 -3.20
C ALA A 111 8.78 8.78 -3.20
N LYS A 112 7.47 8.94 -3.03
CA LYS A 112 6.83 10.25 -2.99
C LYS A 112 5.62 10.20 -2.07
N THR A 113 5.28 11.36 -1.50
CA THR A 113 4.09 11.47 -0.65
C THR A 113 2.92 11.95 -1.50
N LEU A 114 2.02 11.03 -1.84
CA LEU A 114 0.90 11.33 -2.72
C LEU A 114 -0.46 10.93 -2.15
N THR A 115 -0.56 10.82 -0.82
CA THR A 115 -1.81 10.35 -0.21
C THR A 115 -2.99 11.30 -0.41
N SER A 116 -2.73 12.58 -0.64
CA SER A 116 -3.80 13.52 -0.94
C SER A 116 -3.88 13.87 -2.42
N ALA A 117 -3.13 13.17 -3.25
CA ALA A 117 -3.17 13.42 -4.69
C ALA A 117 -4.36 12.72 -5.32
N SER A 118 -4.79 13.23 -6.47
CA SER A 118 -5.85 12.60 -7.22
C SER A 118 -5.33 11.35 -7.93
N GLY A 119 -6.24 10.50 -8.35
CA GLY A 119 -5.86 9.33 -9.14
C GLY A 119 -5.08 9.71 -10.38
N ALA A 120 -5.45 10.83 -11.02
CA ALA A 120 -4.74 11.28 -12.22
C ALA A 120 -3.30 11.66 -11.89
N GLU A 121 -3.09 12.33 -10.77
CA GLU A 121 -1.74 12.71 -10.37
C GLU A 121 -0.89 11.50 -10.02
N ILE A 122 -1.49 10.52 -9.37
CA ILE A 122 -0.79 9.29 -9.03
C ILE A 122 -0.45 8.52 -10.30
N ALA A 123 -1.38 8.44 -11.24
CA ALA A 123 -1.14 7.77 -12.51
C ALA A 123 0.03 8.42 -13.25
N LYS A 124 0.11 9.75 -13.21
CA LYS A 124 1.18 10.46 -13.86
C LYS A 124 2.53 10.12 -13.22
N ALA A 125 2.56 9.98 -11.91
CA ALA A 125 3.80 9.63 -11.22
C ALA A 125 4.24 8.21 -11.56
N LEU A 126 3.30 7.33 -11.85
CA LEU A 126 3.60 5.94 -12.18
C LEU A 126 3.94 5.74 -13.65
N GLY A 127 3.44 6.60 -14.48
CA GLY A 127 3.70 6.54 -15.90
C GLY A 127 5.01 7.16 -16.23
#